data_77ebdd42d65221eef0ebdfceb447fe5c
#
_entry.id   77ebdd42d65221eef0ebdfceb447fe5c
#
_cell.length_a   1.000
_cell.length_b   1.000
_cell.length_c   1.000
_cell.angle_alpha   90.00
_cell.angle_beta   90.00
_cell.angle_gamma   90.00
#
_symmetry.space_group_name_H-M   'P 1'
#
loop_
_entity.id
_entity.type
_entity.pdbx_description
1 polymer ?
#
loop_
_entity_poly.entity_id
_entity_poly.type
_entity_poly.pdbx_seq_one_letter_code
_entity_poly.pdbx_strand_id
1 'polypeptide(L)'
;MRIVAFNGSPRAEQSNTHVMVASFLAGAEDAGADTENIFLSNYSIRHCLGCFGCWLKTPGTCVQSDDMEELIKKYRSADIVIFATPLYIDNVSGIMKNFMDRLIPMGDPHFEKDP
;
A
#
# COMPACT_ATOMS: atom_id res chain seq x y z
N MET A 1 12.06 -14.38 -1.12
CA MET A 1 11.80 -12.93 -1.10
C MET A 1 10.36 -12.69 -1.51
N ARG A 2 9.65 -11.90 -0.75
CA ARG A 2 8.26 -11.58 -1.04
C ARG A 2 8.13 -10.14 -1.55
N ILE A 3 7.51 -9.97 -2.69
CA ILE A 3 7.31 -8.68 -3.35
C ILE A 3 5.81 -8.43 -3.48
N VAL A 4 5.34 -7.31 -2.95
CA VAL A 4 3.93 -6.92 -3.03
C VAL A 4 3.82 -5.60 -3.78
N ALA A 5 3.02 -5.58 -4.83
CA ALA A 5 2.75 -4.39 -5.62
C ALA A 5 1.34 -3.88 -5.31
N PHE A 6 1.25 -2.58 -5.07
CA PHE A 6 -0.03 -1.88 -4.89
C PHE A 6 -0.27 -1.00 -6.10
N ASN A 7 -1.31 -1.34 -6.87
CA ASN A 7 -1.65 -0.61 -8.10
C ASN A 7 -2.78 0.38 -7.80
N GLY A 8 -2.48 1.66 -7.98
CA GLY A 8 -3.41 2.75 -7.72
C GLY A 8 -4.22 3.23 -8.92
N SER A 9 -4.24 2.48 -10.01
CA SER A 9 -5.05 2.87 -11.16
C SER A 9 -6.53 2.54 -10.94
N PRO A 10 -7.45 3.47 -11.22
CA PRO A 10 -8.88 3.17 -11.18
C PRO A 10 -9.31 2.16 -12.25
N ARG A 11 -8.46 1.93 -13.24
CA ARG A 11 -8.76 0.98 -14.33
C ARG A 11 -8.28 -0.44 -14.05
N ALA A 12 -7.61 -0.67 -12.92
CA ALA A 12 -7.15 -1.99 -12.47
C ALA A 12 -6.45 -2.77 -13.61
N GLU A 13 -6.96 -3.96 -13.94
CA GLU A 13 -6.37 -4.81 -14.98
C GLU A 13 -6.39 -4.19 -16.38
N GLN A 14 -7.21 -3.17 -16.61
CA GLN A 14 -7.30 -2.47 -17.89
C GLN A 14 -6.28 -1.34 -18.02
N SER A 15 -5.44 -1.14 -17.03
CA SER A 15 -4.52 -0.01 -16.99
C SER A 15 -3.17 -0.34 -17.61
N ASN A 16 -2.51 0.70 -18.15
CA ASN A 16 -1.11 0.59 -18.55
C ASN A 16 -0.21 0.35 -17.33
N THR A 17 -0.60 0.86 -16.17
CA THR A 17 0.10 0.60 -14.90
C THR A 17 0.16 -0.89 -14.64
N HIS A 18 -0.93 -1.62 -14.86
CA HIS A 18 -0.95 -3.08 -14.68
C HIS A 18 0.01 -3.78 -15.63
N VAL A 19 0.09 -3.34 -16.89
CA VAL A 19 1.02 -3.95 -17.86
C VAL A 19 2.46 -3.88 -17.35
N MET A 20 2.86 -2.75 -16.80
CA MET A 20 4.21 -2.57 -16.24
C MET A 20 4.43 -3.43 -15.02
N VAL A 21 3.47 -3.44 -14.09
CA VAL A 21 3.56 -4.24 -12.86
C VAL A 21 3.64 -5.73 -13.19
N ALA A 22 2.78 -6.20 -14.08
CA ALA A 22 2.73 -7.61 -14.45
C ALA A 22 4.07 -8.07 -15.04
N SER A 23 4.68 -7.25 -15.89
CA SER A 23 6.00 -7.55 -16.48
C SER A 23 7.09 -7.60 -15.41
N PHE A 24 7.08 -6.65 -14.48
CA PHE A 24 8.05 -6.63 -13.38
C PHE A 24 7.91 -7.87 -12.50
N LEU A 25 6.68 -8.19 -12.10
CA LEU A 25 6.42 -9.34 -11.22
C LEU A 25 6.75 -10.66 -11.90
N ALA A 26 6.48 -10.79 -13.20
CA ALA A 26 6.82 -12.00 -13.93
C ALA A 26 8.35 -12.25 -13.92
N GLY A 27 9.14 -11.21 -14.10
CA GLY A 27 10.59 -11.31 -14.00
C GLY A 27 11.06 -11.68 -12.61
N ALA A 28 10.42 -11.12 -11.58
CA ALA A 28 10.74 -11.45 -10.20
C ALA A 28 10.41 -12.92 -9.87
N GLU A 29 9.29 -13.40 -10.36
CA GLU A 29 8.87 -14.80 -10.17
C GLU A 29 9.85 -15.76 -10.86
N ASP A 30 10.32 -15.42 -12.05
CA ASP A 30 11.32 -16.21 -12.76
C ASP A 30 12.62 -16.32 -11.94
N ALA A 31 12.91 -15.32 -11.12
CA ALA A 31 14.07 -15.33 -10.22
C ALA A 31 13.78 -15.97 -8.86
N GLY A 32 12.57 -16.52 -8.66
CA GLY A 32 12.22 -17.26 -7.46
C GLY A 32 11.48 -16.45 -6.39
N ALA A 33 11.05 -15.22 -6.67
CA ALA A 33 10.32 -14.43 -5.70
C ALA A 33 8.86 -14.87 -5.60
N ASP A 34 8.29 -14.72 -4.40
CA ASP A 34 6.86 -14.82 -4.16
C ASP A 34 6.25 -13.44 -4.36
N THR A 35 5.29 -13.30 -5.26
CA THR A 35 4.73 -11.99 -5.62
C THR A 35 3.24 -11.91 -5.40
N GLU A 36 2.76 -10.71 -5.12
CA GLU A 36 1.34 -10.41 -5.07
C GLU A 36 1.08 -9.06 -5.72
N ASN A 37 0.02 -8.99 -6.54
CA ASN A 37 -0.39 -7.77 -7.23
C ASN A 37 -1.76 -7.36 -6.68
N ILE A 38 -1.82 -6.20 -6.03
CA ILE A 38 -3.02 -5.71 -5.35
C ILE A 38 -3.56 -4.51 -6.09
N PHE A 39 -4.82 -4.60 -6.52
CA PHE A 39 -5.52 -3.48 -7.17
C PHE A 39 -6.29 -2.71 -6.11
N LEU A 40 -5.78 -1.54 -5.74
CA LEU A 40 -6.38 -0.73 -4.67
C LEU A 40 -7.82 -0.32 -4.95
N SER A 41 -8.21 -0.23 -6.23
CA SER A 41 -9.58 0.10 -6.61
C SER A 41 -10.60 -0.96 -6.17
N ASN A 42 -10.15 -2.17 -5.87
CA ASN A 42 -11.03 -3.25 -5.40
C ASN A 42 -11.26 -3.23 -3.89
N TYR A 43 -10.65 -2.29 -3.17
CA TYR A 43 -10.70 -2.23 -1.71
C TYR A 43 -11.42 -0.96 -1.26
N SER A 44 -12.12 -1.07 -0.13
CA SER A 44 -12.79 0.05 0.50
C SER A 44 -11.86 0.66 1.55
N ILE A 45 -11.29 1.81 1.23
CA ILE A 45 -10.34 2.52 2.09
C ILE A 45 -10.90 3.91 2.35
N ARG A 46 -11.24 4.20 3.62
CA ARG A 46 -11.69 5.53 4.02
C ARG A 46 -10.52 6.49 4.09
N HIS A 47 -10.83 7.76 3.93
CA HIS A 47 -9.80 8.79 4.04
C HIS A 47 -9.24 8.86 5.47
N CYS A 48 -7.96 9.16 5.57
CA CYS A 48 -7.33 9.43 6.87
C CYS A 48 -8.00 10.64 7.52
N LEU A 49 -8.32 10.53 8.81
CA LEU A 49 -8.98 11.60 9.56
C LEU A 49 -7.98 12.59 10.16
N GLY A 50 -6.68 12.29 10.09
CA GLY A 50 -5.66 13.14 10.69
C GLY A 50 -5.69 13.18 12.21
N CYS A 51 -6.31 12.19 12.83
CA CYS A 51 -6.51 12.18 14.29
C CYS A 51 -5.30 11.68 15.08
N PHE A 52 -4.36 11.01 14.40
CA PHE A 52 -3.18 10.37 15.02
C PHE A 52 -3.52 9.41 16.15
N GLY A 53 -4.74 8.85 16.15
CA GLY A 53 -5.11 7.80 17.09
C GLY A 53 -4.23 6.56 16.96
N CYS A 54 -3.74 6.30 15.76
CA CYS A 54 -2.83 5.20 15.48
C CYS A 54 -1.45 5.35 16.13
N TRP A 55 -1.12 6.52 16.63
CA TRP A 55 0.10 6.78 17.39
C TRP A 55 -0.19 6.96 18.88
N LEU A 56 -1.29 7.60 19.21
CA LEU A 56 -1.57 8.05 20.59
C LEU A 56 -2.49 7.11 21.35
N LYS A 57 -3.45 6.48 20.69
CA LYS A 57 -4.45 5.60 21.34
C LYS A 57 -4.18 4.13 21.10
N THR A 58 -3.97 3.76 19.84
CA THR A 58 -3.74 2.37 19.41
C THR A 58 -2.49 2.29 18.57
N PRO A 59 -1.29 2.43 19.17
CA PRO A 59 -0.05 2.49 18.40
C PRO A 59 0.09 1.35 17.40
N GLY A 60 0.31 1.71 16.14
CA GLY A 60 0.47 0.76 15.05
C GLY A 60 -0.82 0.30 14.39
N THR A 61 -1.98 0.75 14.87
CA THR A 61 -3.29 0.34 14.34
C THR A 61 -4.20 1.55 14.19
N CYS A 62 -4.84 1.69 13.03
CA CYS A 62 -5.78 2.77 12.80
C CYS A 62 -7.06 2.57 13.62
N VAL A 63 -7.68 3.67 14.04
CA VAL A 63 -8.96 3.63 14.74
C VAL A 63 -10.11 3.27 13.80
N GLN A 64 -9.94 3.46 12.50
CA GLN A 64 -10.94 3.08 11.50
C GLN A 64 -10.80 1.61 11.15
N SER A 65 -11.94 0.90 11.08
CA SER A 65 -11.98 -0.51 10.67
C SER A 65 -12.51 -0.59 9.25
N ASP A 66 -11.63 -0.92 8.31
CA ASP A 66 -11.98 -1.11 6.90
C ASP A 66 -10.94 -2.03 6.24
N ASP A 67 -10.93 -2.09 4.90
CA ASP A 67 -10.02 -2.99 4.19
C ASP A 67 -8.54 -2.66 4.39
N MET A 68 -8.24 -1.49 4.94
CA MET A 68 -6.85 -1.10 5.19
C MET A 68 -6.14 -2.03 6.19
N GLU A 69 -6.89 -2.66 7.09
CA GLU A 69 -6.30 -3.64 8.03
C GLU A 69 -5.63 -4.79 7.28
N GLU A 70 -6.33 -5.34 6.28
CA GLU A 70 -5.79 -6.42 5.44
C GLU A 70 -4.59 -5.94 4.62
N LEU A 71 -4.70 -4.75 4.05
CA LEU A 71 -3.64 -4.20 3.21
C LEU A 71 -2.37 -3.90 4.01
N ILE A 72 -2.50 -3.45 5.25
CA ILE A 72 -1.34 -3.23 6.13
C ILE A 72 -0.66 -4.56 6.44
N LYS A 73 -1.40 -5.63 6.68
CA LYS A 73 -0.80 -6.95 6.89
C LYS A 73 0.02 -7.38 5.68
N LYS A 74 -0.51 -7.18 4.49
CA LYS A 74 0.22 -7.48 3.23
C LYS A 74 1.45 -6.61 3.09
N TYR A 75 1.35 -5.33 3.39
CA TYR A 75 2.46 -4.39 3.37
C TYR A 75 3.58 -4.86 4.31
N ARG A 76 3.23 -5.23 5.54
CA ARG A 76 4.21 -5.71 6.52
C ARG A 76 4.87 -7.02 6.14
N SER A 77 4.17 -7.87 5.38
CA SER A 77 4.69 -9.17 4.98
C SER A 77 5.74 -9.08 3.88
N ALA A 78 5.84 -7.94 3.21
CA ALA A 78 6.67 -7.78 2.02
C ALA A 78 8.12 -7.44 2.38
N ASP A 79 9.04 -8.02 1.64
CA ASP A 79 10.45 -7.60 1.66
C ASP A 79 10.64 -6.38 0.75
N ILE A 80 9.89 -6.34 -0.36
CA ILE A 80 9.89 -5.20 -1.28
C ILE A 80 8.45 -4.82 -1.55
N VAL A 81 8.16 -3.51 -1.45
CA VAL A 81 6.86 -2.95 -1.78
C VAL A 81 7.00 -2.07 -3.02
N ILE A 82 6.07 -2.24 -3.96
CA ILE A 82 6.01 -1.45 -5.18
C ILE A 82 4.75 -0.58 -5.12
N PHE A 83 4.94 0.73 -5.27
CA PHE A 83 3.82 1.66 -5.46
C PHE A 83 3.72 1.96 -6.94
N ALA A 84 2.66 1.45 -7.58
CA ALA A 84 2.44 1.62 -9.01
C ALA A 84 1.22 2.51 -9.22
N THR A 85 1.39 3.62 -9.92
CA THR A 85 0.35 4.64 -10.05
C THR A 85 0.39 5.30 -11.41
N PRO A 86 -0.78 5.62 -12.00
CA PRO A 86 -0.80 6.57 -13.11
C PRO A 86 -0.42 7.96 -12.60
N LEU A 87 0.10 8.78 -13.50
CA LEU A 87 0.44 10.16 -13.19
C LEU A 87 -0.80 11.03 -13.48
N TYR A 88 -1.41 11.56 -12.40
CA TYR A 88 -2.57 12.46 -12.51
C TYR A 88 -2.20 13.82 -11.89
N ILE A 89 -2.28 14.88 -12.70
CA ILE A 89 -1.91 16.23 -12.28
C ILE A 89 -0.56 16.23 -11.54
N ASP A 90 0.44 15.70 -12.22
CA ASP A 90 1.85 15.66 -11.76
C ASP A 90 2.07 14.92 -10.43
N ASN A 91 1.17 14.02 -10.05
CA ASN A 91 1.28 13.31 -8.77
C ASN A 91 0.66 11.91 -8.89
N VAL A 92 0.71 11.17 -7.79
CA VAL A 92 0.05 9.86 -7.71
C VAL A 92 -1.46 10.03 -7.83
N SER A 93 -2.15 8.96 -8.20
CA SER A 93 -3.61 8.96 -8.25
C SER A 93 -4.21 9.21 -6.86
N GLY A 94 -5.45 9.69 -6.81
CA GLY A 94 -6.18 9.83 -5.55
C GLY A 94 -6.32 8.51 -4.80
N ILE A 95 -6.52 7.41 -5.53
CA ILE A 95 -6.59 6.07 -4.94
C ILE A 95 -5.27 5.71 -4.24
N MET A 96 -4.14 5.95 -4.90
CA MET A 96 -2.83 5.69 -4.31
C MET A 96 -2.57 6.60 -3.11
N LYS A 97 -2.87 7.89 -3.23
CA LYS A 97 -2.63 8.83 -2.13
C LYS A 97 -3.46 8.49 -0.91
N ASN A 98 -4.72 8.10 -1.11
CA ASN A 98 -5.58 7.67 -0.02
C ASN A 98 -5.00 6.46 0.73
N PHE A 99 -4.48 5.49 -0.02
CA PHE A 99 -3.79 4.34 0.57
C PHE A 99 -2.54 4.79 1.34
N MET A 100 -1.73 5.64 0.75
CA MET A 100 -0.49 6.14 1.37
C MET A 100 -0.77 6.88 2.68
N ASP A 101 -1.80 7.72 2.71
CA ASP A 101 -2.18 8.45 3.94
C ASP A 101 -2.55 7.50 5.07
N ARG A 102 -3.10 6.35 4.76
CA ARG A 102 -3.51 5.35 5.73
C ARG A 102 -2.35 4.44 6.18
N LEU A 103 -1.13 4.69 5.70
CA LEU A 103 0.08 4.02 6.16
C LEU A 103 0.74 4.73 7.36
N ILE A 104 0.16 5.82 7.86
CA ILE A 104 0.68 6.54 9.04
C ILE A 104 0.93 5.59 10.22
N PRO A 105 0.08 4.58 10.51
CA PRO A 105 0.34 3.63 11.59
C PRO A 105 1.67 2.88 11.46
N MET A 106 2.22 2.82 10.27
CA MET A 106 3.51 2.15 10.02
C MET A 106 4.70 2.98 10.50
N GLY A 107 4.51 4.29 10.66
CA GLY A 107 5.53 5.20 11.16
C GLY A 107 5.37 5.37 12.67
N ASP A 108 5.89 4.42 13.44
CA ASP A 108 5.78 4.46 14.89
C ASP A 108 6.57 5.65 15.46
N PRO A 109 5.93 6.53 16.24
CA PRO A 109 6.60 7.69 16.83
C PRO A 109 7.40 7.37 18.08
N HIS A 110 7.42 6.12 18.53
CA HIS A 110 8.13 5.74 19.76
C HIS A 110 9.63 5.58 19.53
N PHE A 111 10.25 6.62 19.04
CA PHE A 111 11.69 6.62 18.75
C PHE A 111 12.53 6.37 20.00
N GLU A 112 12.05 6.80 21.16
CA GLU A 112 12.74 6.63 22.43
C GLU A 112 12.85 5.19 22.85
N LYS A 113 12.10 4.29 22.23
CA LYS A 113 12.15 2.87 22.53
C LYS A 113 13.13 2.11 21.63
N ASP A 114 13.59 2.73 20.59
CA ASP A 114 14.58 2.14 19.69
C ASP A 114 15.98 2.43 20.24
N PRO A 115 16.71 1.38 20.57
CA PRO A 115 18.06 1.59 21.07
C PRO A 115 19.02 2.10 20.00
#